data_bd347095b0f9ee724694ab64aee32101
#
_entry.id   bd347095b0f9ee724694ab64aee32101
#
_cell.length_a   1.000
_cell.length_b   1.000
_cell.length_c   1.000
_cell.angle_alpha   90.00
_cell.angle_beta   90.00
_cell.angle_gamma   90.00
#
_symmetry.space_group_name_H-M   'P 1'
#
loop_
_entity.id
_entity.type
_entity.pdbx_description
1 polymer ?
#
loop_
_entity_poly.entity_id
_entity_poly.type
_entity_poly.pdbx_seq_one_letter_code
_entity_poly.pdbx_strand_id
1 'polypeptide(L)' 'MIILKIIGIIAIVIAVLFILSLFIYFFNLDMKFAS' A
#
# COMPACT_ATOMS: atom_id res chain seq x y z
N MET A 1 -6.34 10.26 -22.89
CA MET A 1 -6.31 8.92 -23.43
C MET A 1 -6.59 7.90 -22.36
N ILE A 2 -7.35 6.89 -22.73
CA ILE A 2 -7.77 5.88 -21.75
C ILE A 2 -6.60 5.09 -21.21
N ILE A 3 -5.63 4.80 -22.08
CA ILE A 3 -4.48 4.01 -21.66
C ILE A 3 -3.71 4.71 -20.58
N LEU A 4 -3.47 6.00 -20.75
CA LEU A 4 -2.75 6.76 -19.74
C LEU A 4 -3.53 6.81 -18.44
N LYS A 5 -4.83 6.88 -18.52
CA LYS A 5 -5.66 6.92 -17.35
C LYS A 5 -5.58 5.58 -16.59
N ILE A 6 -5.65 4.50 -17.33
CA ILE A 6 -5.58 3.19 -16.71
C ILE A 6 -4.25 3.00 -16.00
N ILE A 7 -3.17 3.38 -16.66
CA ILE A 7 -1.85 3.27 -16.07
C ILE A 7 -1.76 4.08 -14.78
N GLY A 8 -2.31 5.29 -14.80
CA GLY A 8 -2.31 6.13 -13.63
C GLY A 8 -3.06 5.52 -12.46
N ILE A 9 -4.22 4.94 -12.75
CA ILE A 9 -5.03 4.33 -11.71
C ILE A 9 -4.29 3.13 -11.12
N ILE A 10 -3.71 2.32 -11.97
CA ILE A 10 -2.96 1.16 -11.50
C ILE A 10 -1.80 1.58 -10.62
N ALA A 11 -1.10 2.62 -11.04
CA ALA A 11 0.03 3.12 -10.27
C ALA A 11 -0.41 3.60 -8.90
N ILE A 12 -1.54 4.29 -8.84
CA ILE A 12 -2.05 4.78 -7.57
C ILE A 12 -2.43 3.63 -6.68
N VAL A 13 -3.10 2.65 -7.23
CA VAL A 13 -3.52 1.48 -6.44
C VAL A 13 -2.31 0.77 -5.86
N ILE A 14 -1.29 0.57 -6.68
CA ILE A 14 -0.08 -0.09 -6.22
C ILE A 14 0.58 0.73 -5.12
N ALA A 15 0.64 2.04 -5.28
CA ALA A 15 1.26 2.91 -4.30
C ALA A 15 0.52 2.83 -2.97
N VAL A 16 -0.80 2.87 -3.01
CA VAL A 16 -1.60 2.80 -1.80
C VAL A 16 -1.40 1.47 -1.11
N LEU A 17 -1.42 0.39 -1.88
CA LEU A 17 -1.21 -0.93 -1.30
C LEU A 17 0.17 -1.04 -0.69
N PHE A 18 1.15 -0.44 -1.32
CA PHE A 18 2.51 -0.48 -0.82
C PHE A 18 2.60 0.23 0.53
N ILE A 19 2.03 1.42 0.59
CA ILE A 19 2.06 2.20 1.83
C ILE A 19 1.31 1.47 2.92
N LEU A 20 0.16 0.92 2.61
CA LEU A 20 -0.61 0.18 3.58
C LEU A 20 0.15 -1.04 4.09
N SER A 21 0.83 -1.71 3.20
CA SER A 21 1.61 -2.88 3.58
C SER A 21 2.71 -2.49 4.56
N LEU A 22 3.39 -1.40 4.26
CA LEU A 22 4.44 -0.91 5.15
C LEU A 22 3.87 -0.50 6.49
N PHE A 23 2.71 0.11 6.47
CA PHE A 23 2.05 0.54 7.70
C PHE A 23 1.76 -0.65 8.59
N ILE A 24 1.18 -1.68 8.02
CA ILE A 24 0.84 -2.88 8.76
C ILE A 24 2.12 -3.56 9.25
N TYR A 25 3.13 -3.57 8.43
CA TYR A 25 4.40 -4.17 8.82
C TYR A 25 4.99 -3.46 10.03
N PHE A 26 4.96 -2.16 10.00
CA PHE A 26 5.49 -1.36 11.09
C PHE A 26 4.70 -1.58 12.36
N PHE A 27 3.39 -1.60 12.22
CA PHE A 27 2.49 -1.81 13.36
C PHE A 27 2.65 -3.20 13.94
N ASN A 28 2.85 -4.18 13.07
CA ASN A 28 3.01 -5.55 13.51
C ASN A 28 4.25 -5.72 14.37
N LEU A 29 5.28 -4.99 14.02
CA LEU A 29 6.51 -5.04 14.80
C LEU A 29 6.27 -4.56 16.23
N ASP A 30 5.43 -3.54 16.35
CA ASP A 30 5.10 -3.00 17.66
C ASP A 30 4.09 -3.89 18.37
N MET A 31 3.19 -4.44 17.59
CA MET A 31 2.12 -5.28 18.13
C MET A 31 2.59 -6.65 18.54
N LYS A 32 3.75 -7.01 18.10
CA LYS A 32 4.33 -8.29 18.47
C LYS A 32 4.34 -8.45 19.97
N PHE A 33 4.40 -7.37 20.65
CA PHE A 33 4.41 -7.36 22.10
C PHE A 33 3.07 -7.76 22.68
N ALA A 34 2.02 -7.27 22.05
CA ALA A 34 0.68 -7.51 22.56
C ALA A 34 0.30 -8.99 22.42
N SER A 35 0.80 -9.63 21.38
CA SER A 35 0.43 -11.03 21.18
C SER A 35 1.40 -11.97 21.86
#